data_621c3a69620b19d4adb6938f09a4ecca
#
_entry.id   621c3a69620b19d4adb6938f09a4ecca
#
_cell.length_a   1.000
_cell.length_b   1.000
_cell.length_c   1.000
_cell.angle_alpha   90.00
_cell.angle_beta   90.00
_cell.angle_gamma   90.00
#
_symmetry.space_group_name_H-M   'P 1'
#
loop_
_entity.id
_entity.type
_entity.pdbx_description
1 polymer ?
#
loop_
_entity_poly.entity_id
_entity_poly.type
_entity_poly.pdbx_seq_one_letter_code
_entity_poly.pdbx_strand_id
1 'polypeptide(L)'
;MKEKINQLQRELYVTLKQAEKNRRKIGIFRAICYGGALVYFLGMIALQVFVYSSGDTSFFYTLNPNPTFFERYKMLIIIAPLFILIIIGGFGLSTYYRKFTEAEHHSIRRIIHEMFPNAKLALLPSDVAASTLNQSNFFGGADSHGQSLGMIIFENGGRKITFRDLIVNKAQQENWFTRSYLGGFFLIFEIMFRGLFSKRVENIVSHFRGIFADAQLEKKINGSVVVLPDHLESRLDYLAKNIQALKNVNGNKLVTLEDVEFERYFAVYASDEITARYVLTPAMMLRMTELKKKYNRDIMLSFNGNRFYFAVAMPEGFLTLGSSTLASGEALKDLYDNIVTAQGILNDLKLN
;
A
#
# COMPACT_ATOMS: atom_id res chain seq x y z
N MET A 1 -0.86 -26.51 15.79
CA MET A 1 -1.04 -25.33 14.95
C MET A 1 -2.20 -25.49 13.98
N LYS A 2 -2.16 -26.43 13.03
CA LYS A 2 -3.26 -26.66 12.05
C LYS A 2 -4.61 -26.88 12.72
N GLU A 3 -4.67 -27.62 13.82
CA GLU A 3 -5.91 -27.85 14.58
C GLU A 3 -6.51 -26.55 15.14
N LYS A 4 -5.69 -25.66 15.72
CA LYS A 4 -6.14 -24.37 16.23
C LYS A 4 -6.69 -23.47 15.11
N ILE A 5 -6.04 -23.42 13.96
CA ILE A 5 -6.52 -22.68 12.79
C ILE A 5 -7.86 -23.27 12.31
N ASN A 6 -7.99 -24.58 12.24
CA ASN A 6 -9.24 -25.25 11.86
C ASN A 6 -10.37 -24.99 12.88
N GLN A 7 -10.04 -24.93 14.17
CA GLN A 7 -11.02 -24.58 15.22
C GLN A 7 -11.48 -23.14 15.04
N LEU A 8 -10.55 -22.18 14.91
CA LEU A 8 -10.86 -20.78 14.65
C LEU A 8 -11.68 -20.58 13.38
N GLN A 9 -11.39 -21.36 12.33
CA GLN A 9 -12.17 -21.33 11.09
C GLN A 9 -13.63 -21.75 11.35
N ARG A 10 -13.86 -22.80 12.14
CA ARG A 10 -15.24 -23.22 12.50
C ARG A 10 -15.97 -22.18 13.32
N GLU A 11 -15.30 -21.56 14.31
CA GLU A 11 -15.87 -20.51 15.15
C GLU A 11 -16.20 -19.27 14.31
N LEU A 12 -15.33 -18.86 13.41
CA LEU A 12 -15.47 -17.66 12.61
C LEU A 12 -16.21 -17.88 11.29
N TYR A 13 -16.63 -19.12 10.98
CA TYR A 13 -17.23 -19.47 9.68
C TYR A 13 -18.37 -18.55 9.25
N VAL A 14 -19.31 -18.26 10.14
CA VAL A 14 -20.46 -17.40 9.84
C VAL A 14 -20.01 -15.97 9.54
N THR A 15 -19.09 -15.44 10.34
CA THR A 15 -18.50 -14.09 10.16
C THR A 15 -17.76 -13.99 8.84
N LEU A 16 -16.91 -14.98 8.54
CA LEU A 16 -16.13 -15.03 7.30
C LEU A 16 -17.01 -15.17 6.05
N LYS A 17 -18.05 -15.99 6.12
CA LYS A 17 -19.03 -16.13 5.02
C LYS A 17 -19.79 -14.83 4.76
N GLN A 18 -20.17 -14.11 5.83
CA GLN A 18 -20.80 -12.80 5.69
C GLN A 18 -19.83 -11.76 5.15
N ALA A 19 -18.57 -11.77 5.60
CA ALA A 19 -17.50 -10.93 5.08
C ALA A 19 -17.27 -11.17 3.57
N GLU A 20 -17.24 -12.42 3.13
CA GLU A 20 -17.12 -12.79 1.71
C GLU A 20 -18.29 -12.23 0.89
N LYS A 21 -19.52 -12.32 1.41
CA LYS A 21 -20.69 -11.74 0.75
C LYS A 21 -20.57 -10.21 0.64
N ASN A 22 -20.11 -9.55 1.69
CA ASN A 22 -19.88 -8.10 1.67
C ASN A 22 -18.77 -7.73 0.68
N ARG A 23 -17.67 -8.50 0.63
CA ARG A 23 -16.57 -8.31 -0.32
C ARG A 23 -17.04 -8.38 -1.79
N ARG A 24 -17.91 -9.34 -2.10
CA ARG A 24 -18.53 -9.43 -3.44
C ARG A 24 -19.38 -8.21 -3.77
N LYS A 25 -20.18 -7.73 -2.79
CA LYS A 25 -20.97 -6.51 -2.97
C LYS A 25 -20.09 -5.26 -3.16
N ILE A 26 -18.98 -5.16 -2.42
CA ILE A 26 -17.98 -4.10 -2.64
C ILE A 26 -17.50 -4.12 -4.09
N GLY A 27 -17.20 -5.30 -4.66
CA GLY A 27 -16.82 -5.44 -6.06
C GLY A 27 -17.88 -4.92 -7.04
N ILE A 28 -19.16 -5.25 -6.80
CA ILE A 28 -20.28 -4.79 -7.62
C ILE A 28 -20.43 -3.26 -7.55
N PHE A 29 -20.48 -2.69 -6.33
CA PHE A 29 -20.63 -1.24 -6.18
C PHE A 29 -19.43 -0.46 -6.71
N ARG A 30 -18.22 -1.04 -6.62
CA ARG A 30 -17.02 -0.49 -7.23
C ARG A 30 -17.13 -0.47 -8.77
N ALA A 31 -17.59 -1.56 -9.37
CA ALA A 31 -17.83 -1.62 -10.81
C ALA A 31 -18.88 -0.58 -11.26
N ILE A 32 -19.95 -0.40 -10.50
CA ILE A 32 -20.96 0.63 -10.75
C ILE A 32 -20.37 2.04 -10.62
N CYS A 33 -19.65 2.32 -9.54
CA CYS A 33 -19.12 3.65 -9.26
C CYS A 33 -18.02 4.04 -10.26
N TYR A 34 -16.94 3.25 -10.32
CA TYR A 34 -15.79 3.60 -11.16
C TYR A 34 -16.00 3.22 -12.63
N GLY A 35 -16.63 2.06 -12.91
CA GLY A 35 -16.93 1.62 -14.25
C GLY A 35 -17.99 2.49 -14.92
N GLY A 36 -19.06 2.78 -14.21
CA GLY A 36 -20.11 3.70 -14.68
C GLY A 36 -19.56 5.10 -14.95
N ALA A 37 -18.74 5.64 -14.03
CA ALA A 37 -18.09 6.92 -14.23
C ALA A 37 -17.15 6.94 -15.44
N LEU A 38 -16.38 5.87 -15.64
CA LEU A 38 -15.49 5.73 -16.80
C LEU A 38 -16.26 5.70 -18.11
N VAL A 39 -17.33 4.89 -18.19
CA VAL A 39 -18.19 4.83 -19.39
C VAL A 39 -18.85 6.17 -19.67
N TYR A 40 -19.37 6.82 -18.63
CA TYR A 40 -19.95 8.16 -18.74
C TYR A 40 -18.93 9.17 -19.29
N PHE A 41 -17.73 9.15 -18.78
CA PHE A 41 -16.64 10.05 -19.17
C PHE A 41 -16.22 9.84 -20.63
N LEU A 42 -16.06 8.58 -21.07
CA LEU A 42 -15.77 8.26 -22.46
C LEU A 42 -16.93 8.67 -23.38
N GLY A 43 -18.17 8.51 -22.94
CA GLY A 43 -19.36 8.97 -23.66
C GLY A 43 -19.38 10.50 -23.85
N MET A 44 -18.96 11.26 -22.83
CA MET A 44 -18.85 12.72 -22.92
C MET A 44 -17.77 13.15 -23.92
N ILE A 45 -16.63 12.47 -23.97
CA ILE A 45 -15.60 12.73 -24.99
C ILE A 45 -16.14 12.46 -26.38
N ALA A 46 -16.79 11.30 -26.58
CA ALA A 46 -17.36 10.93 -27.87
C ALA A 46 -18.41 11.95 -28.33
N LEU A 47 -19.27 12.42 -27.40
CA LEU A 47 -20.25 13.47 -27.68
C LEU A 47 -19.55 14.78 -28.11
N GLN A 48 -18.50 15.18 -27.41
CA GLN A 48 -17.76 16.40 -27.72
C GLN A 48 -17.07 16.32 -29.09
N VAL A 49 -16.47 15.18 -29.43
CA VAL A 49 -15.86 14.93 -30.72
C VAL A 49 -16.94 14.96 -31.83
N PHE A 50 -18.11 14.33 -31.60
CA PHE A 50 -19.22 14.31 -32.53
C PHE A 50 -19.73 15.73 -32.81
N VAL A 51 -20.01 16.53 -31.77
CA VAL A 51 -20.46 17.91 -31.90
C VAL A 51 -19.42 18.78 -32.62
N TYR A 52 -18.14 18.61 -32.33
CA TYR A 52 -17.08 19.32 -33.03
C TYR A 52 -16.99 18.95 -34.51
N SER A 53 -17.13 17.63 -34.85
CA SER A 53 -17.07 17.14 -36.21
C SER A 53 -18.28 17.53 -37.05
N SER A 54 -19.45 17.69 -36.43
CA SER A 54 -20.70 18.13 -37.12
C SER A 54 -20.72 19.62 -37.43
N GLY A 55 -19.77 20.40 -36.86
CA GLY A 55 -19.72 21.85 -37.02
C GLY A 55 -20.82 22.61 -36.26
N ASP A 56 -21.72 21.90 -35.59
CA ASP A 56 -22.82 22.48 -34.83
C ASP A 56 -22.42 22.64 -33.34
N THR A 57 -21.79 23.78 -33.03
CA THR A 57 -21.43 24.14 -31.66
C THR A 57 -22.61 24.72 -30.86
N SER A 58 -23.77 24.88 -31.47
CA SER A 58 -24.97 25.48 -30.85
C SER A 58 -25.41 24.71 -29.60
N PHE A 59 -25.18 23.40 -29.55
CA PHE A 59 -25.50 22.57 -28.38
C PHE A 59 -24.84 23.06 -27.07
N PHE A 60 -23.63 23.60 -27.16
CA PHE A 60 -22.93 24.10 -25.97
C PHE A 60 -23.08 25.62 -25.76
N TYR A 61 -23.22 26.41 -26.81
CA TYR A 61 -23.05 27.88 -26.79
C TYR A 61 -24.28 28.70 -27.15
N THR A 62 -25.47 28.11 -27.28
CA THR A 62 -26.67 28.89 -27.59
C THR A 62 -27.06 29.82 -26.46
N LEU A 63 -26.90 31.12 -26.69
CA LEU A 63 -27.51 32.19 -25.93
C LEU A 63 -28.90 32.47 -26.55
N ASN A 64 -29.88 31.61 -26.26
CA ASN A 64 -31.26 31.85 -26.68
C ASN A 64 -31.89 32.78 -25.64
N PRO A 65 -32.43 33.96 -26.03
CA PRO A 65 -33.09 34.89 -25.11
C PRO A 65 -34.34 34.28 -24.44
N ASN A 66 -34.97 33.29 -25.02
CA ASN A 66 -36.09 32.54 -24.47
C ASN A 66 -35.77 31.00 -24.45
N PRO A 67 -34.88 30.53 -23.59
CA PRO A 67 -34.45 29.15 -23.58
C PRO A 67 -35.61 28.21 -23.18
N THR A 68 -35.76 27.10 -23.89
CA THR A 68 -36.63 25.97 -23.50
C THR A 68 -36.14 25.42 -22.12
N PHE A 69 -37.01 24.63 -21.47
CA PHE A 69 -36.62 23.95 -20.22
C PHE A 69 -35.34 23.12 -20.42
N PHE A 70 -35.22 22.39 -21.53
CA PHE A 70 -34.04 21.58 -21.81
C PHE A 70 -32.77 22.41 -22.03
N GLU A 71 -32.85 23.52 -22.75
CA GLU A 71 -31.71 24.44 -22.93
C GLU A 71 -31.27 25.10 -21.63
N ARG A 72 -32.23 25.45 -20.76
CA ARG A 72 -31.93 26.05 -19.46
C ARG A 72 -31.22 25.08 -18.51
N TYR A 73 -31.61 23.81 -18.51
CA TYR A 73 -31.10 22.80 -17.59
C TYR A 73 -30.17 21.77 -18.22
N LYS A 74 -29.75 21.97 -19.48
CA LYS A 74 -28.95 21.02 -20.25
C LYS A 74 -27.68 20.56 -19.48
N MET A 75 -26.96 21.49 -18.87
CA MET A 75 -25.75 21.18 -18.10
C MET A 75 -26.08 20.32 -16.88
N LEU A 76 -27.17 20.61 -16.18
CA LEU A 76 -27.62 19.82 -15.05
C LEU A 76 -28.06 18.41 -15.47
N ILE A 77 -28.77 18.29 -16.58
CA ILE A 77 -29.21 16.99 -17.15
C ILE A 77 -27.99 16.16 -17.55
N ILE A 78 -26.97 16.79 -18.12
CA ILE A 78 -25.73 16.13 -18.49
C ILE A 78 -24.96 15.64 -17.24
N ILE A 79 -24.85 16.45 -16.18
CA ILE A 79 -24.03 16.13 -15.01
C ILE A 79 -24.77 15.22 -14.01
N ALA A 80 -26.11 15.29 -13.94
CA ALA A 80 -26.90 14.53 -12.96
C ALA A 80 -26.64 13.01 -12.94
N PRO A 81 -26.52 12.29 -14.09
CA PRO A 81 -26.22 10.85 -14.05
C PRO A 81 -24.92 10.53 -13.35
N LEU A 82 -23.89 11.36 -13.50
CA LEU A 82 -22.61 11.17 -12.82
C LEU A 82 -22.76 11.33 -11.29
N PHE A 83 -23.48 12.36 -10.84
CA PHE A 83 -23.77 12.55 -9.43
C PHE A 83 -24.56 11.39 -8.83
N ILE A 84 -25.58 10.90 -9.54
CA ILE A 84 -26.39 9.74 -9.13
C ILE A 84 -25.51 8.49 -9.00
N LEU A 85 -24.63 8.22 -9.96
CA LEU A 85 -23.68 7.10 -9.91
C LEU A 85 -22.74 7.22 -8.72
N ILE A 86 -22.18 8.40 -8.46
CA ILE A 86 -21.28 8.64 -7.32
C ILE A 86 -22.01 8.46 -5.99
N ILE A 87 -23.23 8.99 -5.87
CA ILE A 87 -24.02 8.88 -4.62
C ILE A 87 -24.39 7.42 -4.34
N ILE A 88 -25.02 6.74 -5.31
CA ILE A 88 -25.47 5.35 -5.14
C ILE A 88 -24.27 4.42 -4.95
N GLY A 89 -23.25 4.54 -5.83
CA GLY A 89 -22.05 3.72 -5.78
C GLY A 89 -21.25 3.97 -4.52
N GLY A 90 -21.04 5.23 -4.16
CA GLY A 90 -20.28 5.63 -2.98
C GLY A 90 -20.96 5.23 -1.66
N PHE A 91 -22.29 5.40 -1.55
CA PHE A 91 -23.05 4.97 -0.37
C PHE A 91 -23.01 3.44 -0.21
N GLY A 92 -23.26 2.69 -1.29
CA GLY A 92 -23.19 1.24 -1.28
C GLY A 92 -21.79 0.75 -0.94
N LEU A 93 -20.77 1.32 -1.58
CA LEU A 93 -19.37 0.99 -1.34
C LEU A 93 -18.98 1.22 0.12
N SER A 94 -19.26 2.41 0.67
CA SER A 94 -18.95 2.75 2.07
C SER A 94 -19.66 1.82 3.08
N THR A 95 -20.94 1.53 2.86
CA THR A 95 -21.73 0.68 3.77
C THR A 95 -21.18 -0.74 3.82
N TYR A 96 -20.93 -1.37 2.66
CA TYR A 96 -20.43 -2.75 2.62
C TYR A 96 -18.96 -2.83 2.99
N TYR A 97 -18.18 -1.82 2.70
CA TYR A 97 -16.78 -1.72 3.11
C TYR A 97 -16.66 -1.69 4.64
N ARG A 98 -17.45 -0.85 5.33
CA ARG A 98 -17.47 -0.81 6.80
C ARG A 98 -17.81 -2.16 7.40
N LYS A 99 -18.89 -2.81 6.91
CA LYS A 99 -19.29 -4.15 7.39
C LYS A 99 -18.23 -5.22 7.14
N PHE A 100 -17.51 -5.13 6.02
CA PHE A 100 -16.40 -6.03 5.71
C PHE A 100 -15.22 -5.80 6.67
N THR A 101 -14.80 -4.54 6.86
CA THR A 101 -13.70 -4.18 7.75
C THR A 101 -13.97 -4.55 9.21
N GLU A 102 -15.19 -4.37 9.70
CA GLU A 102 -15.59 -4.81 11.05
C GLU A 102 -15.42 -6.33 11.23
N ALA A 103 -15.88 -7.12 10.26
CA ALA A 103 -15.72 -8.57 10.28
C ALA A 103 -14.25 -9.02 10.13
N GLU A 104 -13.49 -8.32 9.29
CA GLU A 104 -12.04 -8.51 9.11
C GLU A 104 -11.30 -8.26 10.43
N HIS A 105 -11.50 -7.10 11.05
CA HIS A 105 -10.87 -6.74 12.32
C HIS A 105 -11.24 -7.70 13.46
N HIS A 106 -12.50 -8.15 13.51
CA HIS A 106 -12.92 -9.15 14.48
C HIS A 106 -12.14 -10.46 14.30
N SER A 107 -12.04 -10.94 13.07
CA SER A 107 -11.32 -12.18 12.76
C SER A 107 -9.81 -12.06 13.05
N ILE A 108 -9.19 -10.94 12.70
CA ILE A 108 -7.77 -10.67 12.98
C ILE A 108 -7.52 -10.68 14.49
N ARG A 109 -8.36 -10.00 15.29
CA ARG A 109 -8.22 -9.98 16.76
C ARG A 109 -8.29 -11.38 17.34
N ARG A 110 -9.22 -12.21 16.89
CA ARG A 110 -9.36 -13.60 17.37
C ARG A 110 -8.11 -14.42 17.06
N ILE A 111 -7.59 -14.36 15.84
CA ILE A 111 -6.36 -15.07 15.46
C ILE A 111 -5.18 -14.60 16.28
N ILE A 112 -4.96 -13.28 16.39
CA ILE A 112 -3.82 -12.74 17.13
C ILE A 112 -3.89 -13.16 18.61
N HIS A 113 -5.05 -13.05 19.22
CA HIS A 113 -5.24 -13.42 20.62
C HIS A 113 -4.92 -14.91 20.87
N GLU A 114 -5.38 -15.81 19.99
CA GLU A 114 -5.20 -17.25 20.16
C GLU A 114 -3.80 -17.77 19.77
N MET A 115 -3.20 -17.15 18.75
CA MET A 115 -1.94 -17.63 18.18
C MET A 115 -0.71 -16.89 18.71
N PHE A 116 -0.89 -15.65 19.15
CA PHE A 116 0.17 -14.75 19.63
C PHE A 116 -0.23 -14.05 20.94
N PRO A 117 -0.38 -14.79 22.06
CA PRO A 117 -0.94 -14.25 23.30
C PRO A 117 -0.12 -13.11 23.91
N ASN A 118 1.19 -13.05 23.61
CA ASN A 118 2.10 -12.00 24.07
C ASN A 118 2.15 -10.77 23.14
N ALA A 119 1.39 -10.76 22.06
CA ALA A 119 1.35 -9.66 21.12
C ALA A 119 0.30 -8.62 21.53
N LYS A 120 0.64 -7.35 21.43
CA LYS A 120 -0.32 -6.23 21.57
C LYS A 120 -0.76 -5.81 20.16
N LEU A 121 -2.07 -5.83 19.91
CA LEU A 121 -2.66 -5.49 18.62
C LEU A 121 -3.48 -4.20 18.69
N ALA A 122 -3.25 -3.30 17.74
CA ALA A 122 -4.08 -2.14 17.48
C ALA A 122 -4.50 -2.13 16.00
N LEU A 123 -5.81 -2.13 15.74
CA LEU A 123 -6.39 -2.08 14.37
C LEU A 123 -7.09 -0.73 14.14
N LEU A 124 -6.45 0.34 14.56
CA LEU A 124 -6.92 1.69 14.32
C LEU A 124 -5.93 2.41 13.41
N PRO A 125 -6.41 3.10 12.38
CA PRO A 125 -5.56 3.93 11.55
C PRO A 125 -4.83 4.97 12.41
N SER A 126 -3.54 5.12 12.18
CA SER A 126 -2.70 6.11 12.85
C SER A 126 -1.65 6.65 11.89
N ASP A 127 -1.36 7.94 11.98
CA ASP A 127 -0.30 8.52 11.17
C ASP A 127 1.07 8.04 11.66
N VAL A 128 1.95 7.78 10.72
CA VAL A 128 3.36 7.48 11.01
C VAL A 128 4.16 8.76 10.87
N ALA A 129 4.89 9.11 11.92
CA ALA A 129 5.68 10.32 11.94
C ALA A 129 6.61 10.40 10.70
N ALA A 130 6.58 11.53 10.00
CA ALA A 130 7.43 11.77 8.84
C ALA A 130 8.93 11.56 9.16
N SER A 131 9.34 11.90 10.40
CA SER A 131 10.70 11.64 10.87
C SER A 131 11.07 10.15 10.87
N THR A 132 10.14 9.26 11.23
CA THR A 132 10.35 7.81 11.20
C THR A 132 10.50 7.29 9.78
N LEU A 133 9.66 7.78 8.85
CA LEU A 133 9.75 7.42 7.43
C LEU A 133 11.05 7.93 6.80
N ASN A 134 11.43 9.17 7.09
CA ASN A 134 12.67 9.76 6.58
C ASN A 134 13.91 9.05 7.13
N GLN A 135 13.92 8.73 8.45
CA GLN A 135 15.03 7.99 9.07
C GLN A 135 15.17 6.57 8.53
N SER A 136 14.08 5.96 8.05
CA SER A 136 14.15 4.64 7.43
C SER A 136 14.89 4.63 6.09
N ASN A 137 15.02 5.78 5.44
CA ASN A 137 15.61 5.93 4.11
C ASN A 137 14.92 5.10 2.99
N PHE A 138 13.73 4.53 3.26
CA PHE A 138 12.97 3.80 2.24
C PHE A 138 12.06 4.71 1.42
N PHE A 139 11.53 5.76 2.06
CA PHE A 139 10.52 6.65 1.50
C PHE A 139 11.11 8.05 1.44
N GLY A 140 11.76 8.39 0.33
CA GLY A 140 12.47 9.66 0.17
C GLY A 140 11.56 10.86 0.03
N GLY A 141 11.93 11.93 0.74
CA GLY A 141 11.36 13.27 0.63
C GLY A 141 10.48 13.68 1.81
N ALA A 142 10.55 14.96 2.14
CA ALA A 142 9.78 15.58 3.23
C ALA A 142 8.26 15.46 3.07
N ASP A 143 7.80 15.09 1.87
CA ASP A 143 6.39 15.10 1.48
C ASP A 143 5.74 13.69 1.51
N SER A 144 6.43 12.69 2.08
CA SER A 144 5.85 11.35 2.21
C SER A 144 4.94 11.27 3.42
N HIS A 145 3.65 11.00 3.20
CA HIS A 145 2.68 10.77 4.24
C HIS A 145 2.48 9.27 4.43
N GLY A 146 2.78 8.77 5.62
CA GLY A 146 2.58 7.37 6.00
C GLY A 146 1.43 7.21 6.95
N GLN A 147 0.56 6.26 6.67
CA GLN A 147 -0.53 5.85 7.53
C GLN A 147 -0.39 4.36 7.86
N SER A 148 -0.42 4.04 9.14
CA SER A 148 -0.55 2.66 9.61
C SER A 148 -2.03 2.32 9.71
N LEU A 149 -2.48 1.29 9.02
CA LEU A 149 -3.86 0.77 9.14
C LEU A 149 -4.06 -0.11 10.36
N GLY A 150 -2.97 -0.62 10.90
CA GLY A 150 -2.93 -1.41 12.11
C GLY A 150 -1.49 -1.71 12.49
N MET A 151 -1.28 -2.09 13.75
CA MET A 151 0.02 -2.48 14.25
C MET A 151 -0.07 -3.67 15.19
N ILE A 152 0.96 -4.50 15.16
CA ILE A 152 1.20 -5.57 16.12
C ILE A 152 2.56 -5.36 16.77
N ILE A 153 2.60 -5.46 18.09
CA ILE A 153 3.78 -5.21 18.88
C ILE A 153 4.16 -6.50 19.59
N PHE A 154 5.39 -6.92 19.39
CA PHE A 154 5.99 -8.02 20.12
C PHE A 154 7.02 -7.49 21.12
N GLU A 155 6.97 -8.00 22.32
CA GLU A 155 7.95 -7.71 23.36
C GLU A 155 8.72 -9.01 23.68
N ASN A 156 10.02 -9.03 23.42
CA ASN A 156 10.88 -10.17 23.70
C ASN A 156 12.18 -9.68 24.35
N GLY A 157 12.49 -10.18 25.55
CA GLY A 157 13.72 -9.84 26.24
C GLY A 157 13.92 -8.35 26.56
N GLY A 158 12.83 -7.61 26.80
CA GLY A 158 12.86 -6.16 27.04
C GLY A 158 12.93 -5.31 25.76
N ARG A 159 12.97 -5.92 24.59
CA ARG A 159 12.94 -5.23 23.29
C ARG A 159 11.52 -5.20 22.74
N LYS A 160 11.18 -4.04 22.20
CA LYS A 160 9.90 -3.80 21.55
C LYS A 160 10.09 -3.70 20.05
N ILE A 161 9.45 -4.61 19.33
CA ILE A 161 9.42 -4.58 17.87
C ILE A 161 7.98 -4.27 17.46
N THR A 162 7.82 -3.23 16.66
CA THR A 162 6.52 -2.81 16.15
C THR A 162 6.43 -3.07 14.67
N PHE A 163 5.49 -3.93 14.27
CA PHE A 163 5.14 -4.16 12.87
C PHE A 163 3.87 -3.38 12.53
N ARG A 164 3.92 -2.62 11.46
CA ARG A 164 2.78 -1.83 10.98
C ARG A 164 2.34 -2.30 9.60
N ASP A 165 1.04 -2.32 9.38
CA ASP A 165 0.48 -2.37 8.02
C ASP A 165 0.51 -0.94 7.47
N LEU A 166 1.61 -0.60 6.79
CA LEU A 166 1.92 0.74 6.34
C LEU A 166 1.40 0.99 4.93
N ILE A 167 0.77 2.14 4.76
CA ILE A 167 0.50 2.76 3.46
C ILE A 167 1.32 4.05 3.39
N VAL A 168 2.02 4.25 2.28
CA VAL A 168 2.70 5.51 1.99
C VAL A 168 2.09 6.13 0.74
N ASN A 169 1.57 7.32 0.91
CA ASN A 169 1.08 8.15 -0.18
C ASN A 169 2.15 9.20 -0.46
N LYS A 170 2.45 9.40 -1.73
CA LYS A 170 3.33 10.48 -2.14
C LYS A 170 2.51 11.75 -2.25
N ALA A 171 3.01 12.84 -1.71
CA ALA A 171 2.48 14.15 -2.04
C ALA A 171 2.53 14.33 -3.56
N GLN A 172 1.41 14.67 -4.14
CA GLN A 172 1.29 14.89 -5.57
C GLN A 172 2.17 16.09 -5.91
N GLN A 173 3.30 15.84 -6.60
CA GLN A 173 4.08 16.96 -7.13
C GLN A 173 3.20 17.68 -8.14
N GLU A 174 2.77 18.88 -7.79
CA GLU A 174 2.08 19.75 -8.70
C GLU A 174 3.05 20.21 -9.81
N ASN A 175 3.04 19.48 -10.91
CA ASN A 175 3.72 19.89 -12.13
C ASN A 175 2.77 20.80 -12.94
N TRP A 176 3.32 21.64 -13.81
CA TRP A 176 2.52 22.46 -14.73
C TRP A 176 1.48 21.64 -15.50
N PHE A 177 1.80 20.37 -15.83
CA PHE A 177 0.90 19.45 -16.51
C PHE A 177 -0.29 19.04 -15.63
N THR A 178 -0.07 18.71 -14.35
CA THR A 178 -1.15 18.34 -13.42
C THR A 178 -2.04 19.52 -13.06
N ARG A 179 -1.55 20.75 -13.19
CA ARG A 179 -2.32 21.99 -13.08
C ARG A 179 -3.11 22.31 -14.36
N SER A 180 -2.77 21.70 -15.50
CA SER A 180 -3.51 21.90 -16.73
C SER A 180 -4.83 21.11 -16.71
N TYR A 181 -5.80 21.55 -17.52
CA TYR A 181 -7.07 20.81 -17.71
C TYR A 181 -6.83 19.37 -18.17
N LEU A 182 -5.85 19.16 -19.08
CA LEU A 182 -5.46 17.83 -19.56
C LEU A 182 -4.88 16.98 -18.44
N GLY A 183 -4.03 17.53 -17.58
CA GLY A 183 -3.46 16.80 -16.45
C GLY A 183 -4.51 16.39 -15.42
N GLY A 184 -5.46 17.28 -15.10
CA GLY A 184 -6.60 16.97 -14.24
C GLY A 184 -7.48 15.84 -14.82
N PHE A 185 -7.69 15.86 -16.14
CA PHE A 185 -8.41 14.83 -16.87
C PHE A 185 -7.72 13.46 -16.75
N PHE A 186 -6.41 13.40 -17.02
CA PHE A 186 -5.63 12.16 -16.90
C PHE A 186 -5.61 11.63 -15.46
N LEU A 187 -5.55 12.50 -14.47
CA LEU A 187 -5.60 12.12 -13.07
C LEU A 187 -6.94 11.45 -12.71
N ILE A 188 -8.06 12.04 -13.11
CA ILE A 188 -9.39 11.48 -12.88
C ILE A 188 -9.52 10.12 -13.57
N PHE A 189 -9.05 10.01 -14.81
CA PHE A 189 -9.04 8.75 -15.54
C PHE A 189 -8.20 7.68 -14.85
N GLU A 190 -7.01 8.04 -14.37
CA GLU A 190 -6.12 7.14 -13.62
C GLU A 190 -6.78 6.65 -12.32
N ILE A 191 -7.39 7.54 -11.54
CA ILE A 191 -8.10 7.19 -10.32
C ILE A 191 -9.27 6.24 -10.61
N MET A 192 -10.07 6.51 -11.65
CA MET A 192 -11.19 5.66 -12.05
C MET A 192 -10.69 4.27 -12.49
N PHE A 193 -9.65 4.23 -13.31
CA PHE A 193 -9.05 2.98 -13.78
C PHE A 193 -8.45 2.17 -12.63
N ARG A 194 -7.65 2.80 -11.76
CA ARG A 194 -7.11 2.16 -10.56
C ARG A 194 -8.23 1.69 -9.62
N GLY A 195 -9.29 2.49 -9.45
CA GLY A 195 -10.45 2.14 -8.64
C GLY A 195 -11.17 0.89 -9.11
N LEU A 196 -11.21 0.64 -10.43
CA LEU A 196 -11.79 -0.56 -11.02
C LEU A 196 -10.97 -1.82 -10.73
N PHE A 197 -9.65 -1.75 -10.90
CA PHE A 197 -8.77 -2.91 -10.89
C PHE A 197 -8.03 -3.12 -9.57
N SER A 198 -8.01 -2.14 -8.67
CA SER A 198 -7.36 -2.29 -7.38
C SER A 198 -8.07 -3.32 -6.51
N LYS A 199 -7.33 -4.25 -5.92
CA LYS A 199 -7.89 -5.26 -5.01
C LYS A 199 -8.49 -4.65 -3.75
N ARG A 200 -7.95 -3.53 -3.28
CA ARG A 200 -8.40 -2.79 -2.10
C ARG A 200 -8.52 -1.30 -2.39
N VAL A 201 -9.47 -0.65 -1.71
CA VAL A 201 -9.74 0.79 -1.91
C VAL A 201 -8.53 1.64 -1.51
N GLU A 202 -7.83 1.25 -0.44
CA GLU A 202 -6.65 1.94 0.07
C GLU A 202 -5.48 1.97 -0.93
N ASN A 203 -5.42 1.00 -1.84
CA ASN A 203 -4.36 0.89 -2.84
C ASN A 203 -4.57 1.79 -4.07
N ILE A 204 -5.70 2.48 -4.17
CA ILE A 204 -6.00 3.31 -5.34
C ILE A 204 -4.99 4.45 -5.48
N VAL A 205 -4.57 5.03 -4.37
CA VAL A 205 -3.68 6.20 -4.32
C VAL A 205 -2.31 5.90 -3.69
N SER A 206 -2.14 4.71 -3.09
CA SER A 206 -0.90 4.36 -2.42
C SER A 206 0.25 4.04 -3.38
N HIS A 207 1.45 4.51 -3.04
CA HIS A 207 2.69 4.14 -3.73
C HIS A 207 3.37 2.92 -3.09
N PHE A 208 3.25 2.79 -1.78
CA PHE A 208 3.71 1.62 -1.04
C PHE A 208 2.62 1.12 -0.11
N ARG A 209 2.46 -0.18 -0.03
CA ARG A 209 1.71 -0.89 0.99
C ARG A 209 2.45 -2.15 1.40
N GLY A 210 2.49 -2.39 2.70
CA GLY A 210 3.10 -3.59 3.22
C GLY A 210 3.49 -3.52 4.67
N ILE A 211 4.38 -4.43 5.07
CA ILE A 211 4.95 -4.42 6.42
C ILE A 211 5.97 -3.31 6.50
N PHE A 212 5.90 -2.56 7.58
CA PHE A 212 6.97 -1.69 8.04
C PHE A 212 7.23 -1.96 9.52
N ALA A 213 8.46 -2.28 9.86
CA ALA A 213 8.86 -2.48 11.24
C ALA A 213 10.00 -1.55 11.61
N ASP A 214 10.00 -1.11 12.85
CA ASP A 214 11.09 -0.37 13.47
C ASP A 214 11.48 -0.99 14.80
N ALA A 215 12.78 -1.04 15.07
CA ALA A 215 13.34 -1.54 16.30
C ALA A 215 14.58 -0.71 16.72
N GLN A 216 14.86 -0.70 18.00
CA GLN A 216 16.08 -0.10 18.53
C GLN A 216 17.20 -1.12 18.54
N LEU A 217 18.38 -0.72 18.02
CA LEU A 217 19.60 -1.53 18.08
C LEU A 217 20.31 -1.32 19.43
N GLU A 218 21.00 -2.36 19.93
CA GLU A 218 21.85 -2.23 21.11
C GLU A 218 23.09 -1.38 20.84
N LYS A 219 23.67 -1.56 19.65
CA LYS A 219 24.87 -0.83 19.22
C LYS A 219 24.49 0.29 18.28
N LYS A 220 25.00 1.48 18.57
CA LYS A 220 24.90 2.62 17.68
C LYS A 220 25.85 2.43 16.49
N ILE A 221 25.33 2.61 15.28
CA ILE A 221 26.09 2.60 14.04
C ILE A 221 26.42 4.06 13.70
N ASN A 222 27.68 4.32 13.35
CA ASN A 222 28.08 5.64 12.85
C ASN A 222 27.81 5.72 11.36
N GLY A 223 26.68 6.37 10.99
CA GLY A 223 26.25 6.47 9.61
C GLY A 223 24.98 5.68 9.33
N SER A 224 24.73 5.41 8.05
CA SER A 224 23.56 4.67 7.59
C SER A 224 23.93 3.61 6.55
N VAL A 225 23.20 2.49 6.58
CA VAL A 225 23.29 1.41 5.59
C VAL A 225 21.87 1.07 5.16
N VAL A 226 21.63 1.10 3.86
CA VAL A 226 20.33 0.79 3.27
C VAL A 226 20.49 -0.33 2.26
N VAL A 227 19.72 -1.39 2.42
CA VAL A 227 19.71 -2.55 1.53
C VAL A 227 18.37 -2.60 0.82
N LEU A 228 18.41 -2.53 -0.49
CA LEU A 228 17.24 -2.54 -1.35
C LEU A 228 17.31 -3.72 -2.32
N PRO A 229 16.19 -4.31 -2.76
CA PRO A 229 16.18 -5.28 -3.85
C PRO A 229 16.71 -4.66 -5.14
N ASP A 230 17.65 -5.33 -5.81
CA ASP A 230 18.36 -4.80 -6.98
C ASP A 230 17.45 -4.41 -8.17
N HIS A 231 16.37 -5.17 -8.39
CA HIS A 231 15.44 -4.93 -9.50
C HIS A 231 14.37 -3.85 -9.24
N LEU A 232 14.37 -3.21 -8.07
CA LEU A 232 13.36 -2.21 -7.72
C LEU A 232 13.50 -0.89 -8.49
N GLU A 233 14.68 -0.57 -9.01
CA GLU A 233 14.86 0.63 -9.86
C GLU A 233 13.93 0.62 -11.08
N SER A 234 13.65 -0.56 -11.63
CA SER A 234 12.80 -0.70 -12.83
C SER A 234 11.30 -0.86 -12.55
N ARG A 235 10.91 -1.20 -11.31
CA ARG A 235 9.52 -1.54 -10.98
C ARG A 235 8.76 -0.49 -10.18
N LEU A 236 9.45 0.38 -9.48
CA LEU A 236 8.82 1.33 -8.57
C LEU A 236 9.44 2.72 -8.77
N ASP A 237 8.79 3.56 -9.57
CA ASP A 237 9.20 4.95 -9.85
C ASP A 237 9.53 5.77 -8.58
N TYR A 238 8.90 5.46 -7.44
CA TYR A 238 9.16 6.14 -6.18
C TYR A 238 10.51 5.73 -5.58
N LEU A 239 10.99 4.49 -5.81
CA LEU A 239 12.30 4.03 -5.32
C LEU A 239 13.45 4.58 -6.17
N ALA A 240 13.27 4.72 -7.46
CA ALA A 240 14.27 5.38 -8.32
C ALA A 240 14.54 6.83 -7.85
N LYS A 241 13.48 7.56 -7.48
CA LYS A 241 13.60 8.90 -6.88
C LYS A 241 14.21 8.86 -5.47
N ASN A 242 13.93 7.80 -4.69
CA ASN A 242 14.52 7.63 -3.36
C ASN A 242 15.99 7.28 -3.42
N ILE A 243 16.42 6.48 -4.40
CA ILE A 243 17.84 6.19 -4.65
C ILE A 243 18.57 7.49 -5.01
N GLN A 244 17.96 8.35 -5.81
CA GLN A 244 18.52 9.67 -6.12
C GLN A 244 18.53 10.58 -4.86
N ALA A 245 17.52 10.51 -4.00
CA ALA A 245 17.50 11.21 -2.72
C ALA A 245 18.52 10.65 -1.72
N LEU A 246 18.72 9.33 -1.67
CA LEU A 246 19.77 8.69 -0.87
C LEU A 246 21.14 9.16 -1.26
N LYS A 247 21.42 9.26 -2.57
CA LYS A 247 22.69 9.78 -3.11
C LYS A 247 22.88 11.27 -2.81
N ASN A 248 21.82 12.07 -2.95
CA ASN A 248 21.93 13.53 -2.90
C ASN A 248 21.76 14.13 -1.49
N VAL A 249 20.90 13.53 -0.65
CA VAL A 249 20.53 14.13 0.66
C VAL A 249 21.35 13.56 1.81
N ASN A 250 21.62 12.25 1.79
CA ASN A 250 22.32 11.58 2.90
C ASN A 250 23.79 11.24 2.59
N GLY A 251 24.28 11.58 1.39
CA GLY A 251 25.63 11.28 0.98
C GLY A 251 25.93 9.79 0.83
N ASN A 252 24.91 8.93 0.86
CA ASN A 252 25.07 7.49 0.71
C ASN A 252 25.55 7.14 -0.69
N LYS A 253 26.54 6.24 -0.77
CA LYS A 253 27.10 5.74 -2.02
C LYS A 253 26.70 4.28 -2.21
N LEU A 254 26.58 3.86 -3.47
CA LEU A 254 26.47 2.44 -3.80
C LEU A 254 27.77 1.75 -3.37
N VAL A 255 27.66 0.69 -2.59
CA VAL A 255 28.77 -0.11 -2.10
C VAL A 255 28.69 -1.49 -2.73
N THR A 256 29.78 -1.90 -3.38
CA THR A 256 29.93 -3.26 -3.89
C THR A 256 30.53 -4.14 -2.80
N LEU A 257 29.89 -5.28 -2.55
CA LEU A 257 30.31 -6.26 -1.56
C LEU A 257 30.91 -7.48 -2.23
N GLU A 258 31.53 -8.36 -1.45
CA GLU A 258 32.25 -9.51 -1.99
C GLU A 258 31.36 -10.72 -2.32
N ASP A 259 30.10 -10.72 -1.87
CA ASP A 259 29.16 -11.81 -2.08
C ASP A 259 28.35 -11.60 -3.37
N VAL A 260 28.77 -12.25 -4.44
CA VAL A 260 28.12 -12.20 -5.77
C VAL A 260 26.67 -12.69 -5.74
N GLU A 261 26.35 -13.66 -4.87
CA GLU A 261 24.99 -14.17 -4.78
C GLU A 261 24.06 -13.17 -4.09
N PHE A 262 24.54 -12.52 -3.05
CA PHE A 262 23.83 -11.44 -2.38
C PHE A 262 23.56 -10.27 -3.33
N GLU A 263 24.55 -9.84 -4.10
CA GLU A 263 24.45 -8.72 -5.06
C GLU A 263 23.46 -8.99 -6.21
N ARG A 264 23.15 -10.24 -6.52
CA ARG A 264 22.09 -10.57 -7.49
C ARG A 264 20.69 -10.19 -7.00
N TYR A 265 20.52 -10.06 -5.70
CA TYR A 265 19.22 -9.80 -5.07
C TYR A 265 19.13 -8.42 -4.45
N PHE A 266 20.25 -7.83 -4.06
CA PHE A 266 20.27 -6.63 -3.25
C PHE A 266 21.33 -5.62 -3.72
N ALA A 267 20.94 -4.35 -3.74
CA ALA A 267 21.82 -3.20 -3.86
C ALA A 267 22.01 -2.55 -2.49
N VAL A 268 23.24 -2.18 -2.15
CA VAL A 268 23.60 -1.59 -0.86
C VAL A 268 24.02 -0.15 -1.03
N TYR A 269 23.41 0.75 -0.26
CA TYR A 269 23.76 2.15 -0.18
C TYR A 269 24.20 2.47 1.25
N ALA A 270 25.38 3.05 1.43
CA ALA A 270 25.90 3.36 2.76
C ALA A 270 26.63 4.72 2.77
N SER A 271 26.70 5.31 3.96
CA SER A 271 27.47 6.53 4.21
C SER A 271 28.97 6.32 3.92
N ASP A 272 29.46 5.12 4.22
CA ASP A 272 30.83 4.70 3.93
C ASP A 272 30.92 3.16 3.84
N GLU A 273 31.97 2.68 3.19
CA GLU A 273 32.18 1.26 2.93
C GLU A 273 32.51 0.47 4.20
N ILE A 274 33.18 1.08 5.17
CA ILE A 274 33.54 0.43 6.44
C ILE A 274 32.27 0.12 7.23
N THR A 275 31.36 1.08 7.33
CA THR A 275 30.08 0.91 7.99
C THR A 275 29.23 -0.16 7.29
N ALA A 276 29.22 -0.19 5.94
CA ALA A 276 28.52 -1.23 5.18
C ALA A 276 29.04 -2.64 5.54
N ARG A 277 30.34 -2.86 5.50
CA ARG A 277 30.98 -4.15 5.83
C ARG A 277 30.84 -4.52 7.31
N TYR A 278 30.78 -3.54 8.20
CA TYR A 278 30.53 -3.78 9.63
C TYR A 278 29.11 -4.33 9.88
N VAL A 279 28.11 -3.78 9.20
CA VAL A 279 26.71 -4.19 9.34
C VAL A 279 26.44 -5.45 8.55
N LEU A 280 26.87 -5.49 7.29
CA LEU A 280 26.62 -6.60 6.36
C LEU A 280 27.77 -7.59 6.39
N THR A 281 27.88 -8.28 7.52
CA THR A 281 28.84 -9.40 7.63
C THR A 281 28.49 -10.51 6.62
N PRO A 282 29.43 -11.41 6.23
CA PRO A 282 29.14 -12.55 5.37
C PRO A 282 27.97 -13.40 5.87
N ALA A 283 27.86 -13.59 7.19
CA ALA A 283 26.75 -14.32 7.79
C ALA A 283 25.40 -13.59 7.64
N MET A 284 25.40 -12.25 7.67
CA MET A 284 24.20 -11.44 7.45
C MET A 284 23.75 -11.49 5.99
N MET A 285 24.70 -11.33 5.05
CA MET A 285 24.42 -11.43 3.63
C MET A 285 23.85 -12.79 3.23
N LEU A 286 24.45 -13.88 3.74
CA LEU A 286 23.94 -15.24 3.52
C LEU A 286 22.49 -15.39 4.01
N ARG A 287 22.20 -14.94 5.25
CA ARG A 287 20.83 -14.99 5.80
C ARG A 287 19.83 -14.20 4.97
N MET A 288 20.19 -13.01 4.53
CA MET A 288 19.31 -12.20 3.67
C MET A 288 19.04 -12.89 2.33
N THR A 289 20.06 -13.50 1.73
CA THR A 289 19.91 -14.28 0.50
C THR A 289 19.00 -15.49 0.70
N GLU A 290 19.18 -16.23 1.80
CA GLU A 290 18.30 -17.34 2.18
C GLU A 290 16.85 -16.90 2.41
N LEU A 291 16.66 -15.76 3.10
CA LEU A 291 15.33 -15.17 3.31
C LEU A 291 14.66 -14.79 1.99
N LYS A 292 15.39 -14.16 1.07
CA LYS A 292 14.88 -13.82 -0.26
C LYS A 292 14.45 -15.07 -1.02
N LYS A 293 15.25 -16.13 -1.00
CA LYS A 293 14.93 -17.41 -1.63
C LYS A 293 13.73 -18.09 -0.97
N LYS A 294 13.68 -18.11 0.37
CA LYS A 294 12.64 -18.77 1.16
C LYS A 294 11.26 -18.14 0.99
N TYR A 295 11.20 -16.81 1.03
CA TYR A 295 9.94 -16.07 1.05
C TYR A 295 9.56 -15.46 -0.30
N ASN A 296 10.51 -15.35 -1.22
CA ASN A 296 10.35 -14.71 -2.53
C ASN A 296 9.66 -13.32 -2.46
N ARG A 297 10.03 -12.53 -1.44
CA ARG A 297 9.50 -11.19 -1.20
C ARG A 297 10.60 -10.15 -1.38
N ASP A 298 10.20 -8.94 -1.71
CA ASP A 298 11.10 -7.80 -1.79
C ASP A 298 11.25 -7.22 -0.39
N ILE A 299 12.42 -7.50 0.20
CA ILE A 299 12.80 -7.16 1.56
C ILE A 299 13.72 -5.94 1.49
N MET A 300 13.39 -4.91 2.25
CA MET A 300 14.20 -3.70 2.41
C MET A 300 14.67 -3.61 3.87
N LEU A 301 15.94 -3.33 4.08
CA LEU A 301 16.53 -3.15 5.41
C LEU A 301 17.22 -1.79 5.47
N SER A 302 17.13 -1.13 6.60
CA SER A 302 17.89 0.10 6.85
C SER A 302 18.38 0.15 8.29
N PHE A 303 19.63 0.53 8.43
CA PHE A 303 20.32 0.76 9.68
C PHE A 303 20.72 2.22 9.73
N ASN A 304 20.24 2.95 10.73
CA ASN A 304 20.51 4.37 10.84
C ASN A 304 20.70 4.76 12.33
N GLY A 305 21.93 5.08 12.70
CA GLY A 305 22.28 5.38 14.07
C GLY A 305 22.01 4.17 15.00
N ASN A 306 21.07 4.32 15.95
CA ASN A 306 20.66 3.26 16.87
C ASN A 306 19.33 2.60 16.47
N ARG A 307 18.87 2.82 15.24
CA ARG A 307 17.60 2.27 14.75
C ARG A 307 17.79 1.34 13.56
N PHE A 308 16.97 0.32 13.57
CA PHE A 308 16.78 -0.61 12.47
C PHE A 308 15.37 -0.47 11.92
N TYR A 309 15.29 -0.49 10.61
CA TYR A 309 14.02 -0.47 9.88
C TYR A 309 13.96 -1.65 8.92
N PHE A 310 12.78 -2.18 8.76
CA PHE A 310 12.49 -3.28 7.88
C PHE A 310 11.19 -3.01 7.12
N ALA A 311 11.19 -3.28 5.83
CA ALA A 311 9.97 -3.18 5.05
C ALA A 311 9.87 -4.32 4.02
N VAL A 312 8.62 -4.76 3.80
CA VAL A 312 8.29 -5.75 2.77
C VAL A 312 7.05 -5.30 2.03
N ALA A 313 7.15 -5.19 0.71
CA ALA A 313 6.01 -4.84 -0.12
C ALA A 313 4.96 -5.96 -0.11
N MET A 314 3.75 -5.63 0.35
CA MET A 314 2.58 -6.50 0.40
C MET A 314 1.36 -5.72 -0.10
N PRO A 315 1.05 -5.74 -1.40
CA PRO A 315 -0.08 -4.96 -1.95
C PRO A 315 -1.44 -5.32 -1.33
N GLU A 316 -1.58 -6.52 -0.79
CA GLU A 316 -2.81 -6.97 -0.13
C GLU A 316 -2.94 -6.51 1.32
N GLY A 317 -1.86 -5.94 1.87
CA GLY A 317 -1.73 -5.53 3.27
C GLY A 317 -1.19 -6.64 4.16
N PHE A 318 -0.69 -6.23 5.33
CA PHE A 318 -0.09 -7.13 6.31
C PHE A 318 -1.13 -7.68 7.31
N LEU A 319 -1.86 -6.78 7.96
CA LEU A 319 -2.91 -7.13 8.94
C LEU A 319 -4.28 -7.15 8.25
N THR A 320 -4.43 -8.04 7.28
CA THR A 320 -5.64 -8.18 6.47
C THR A 320 -5.93 -9.65 6.18
N LEU A 321 -7.16 -9.96 5.84
CA LEU A 321 -7.55 -11.29 5.37
C LEU A 321 -7.19 -11.53 3.89
N GLY A 322 -6.40 -10.64 3.28
CA GLY A 322 -5.90 -10.79 1.92
C GLY A 322 -6.98 -10.90 0.86
N SER A 323 -6.63 -11.53 -0.28
CA SER A 323 -7.54 -11.79 -1.41
C SER A 323 -8.03 -13.24 -1.48
N SER A 324 -7.50 -14.14 -0.63
CA SER A 324 -7.89 -15.54 -0.58
C SER A 324 -9.35 -15.72 -0.16
N THR A 325 -9.93 -16.87 -0.46
CA THR A 325 -11.33 -17.17 -0.10
C THR A 325 -11.50 -17.21 1.41
N LEU A 326 -12.38 -16.37 1.95
CA LEU A 326 -12.55 -16.26 3.40
C LEU A 326 -13.21 -17.49 4.01
N ALA A 327 -14.15 -18.10 3.28
CA ALA A 327 -14.91 -19.27 3.76
C ALA A 327 -14.08 -20.56 3.84
N SER A 328 -12.98 -20.68 3.07
CA SER A 328 -12.12 -21.88 3.06
C SER A 328 -11.11 -21.94 4.20
N GLY A 329 -10.94 -20.84 4.96
CA GLY A 329 -9.92 -20.71 6.00
C GLY A 329 -8.51 -20.41 5.49
N GLU A 330 -8.31 -20.36 4.18
CA GLU A 330 -7.03 -19.98 3.57
C GLU A 330 -6.60 -18.58 4.01
N ALA A 331 -7.53 -17.63 4.02
CA ALA A 331 -7.26 -16.25 4.45
C ALA A 331 -6.74 -16.17 5.90
N LEU A 332 -7.25 -17.02 6.81
CA LEU A 332 -6.77 -17.09 8.19
C LEU A 332 -5.35 -17.66 8.26
N LYS A 333 -5.08 -18.67 7.43
CA LYS A 333 -3.76 -19.27 7.31
C LYS A 333 -2.76 -18.27 6.72
N ASP A 334 -3.14 -17.57 5.66
CA ASP A 334 -2.29 -16.57 5.00
C ASP A 334 -1.92 -15.44 5.98
N LEU A 335 -2.88 -14.96 6.78
CA LEU A 335 -2.61 -13.96 7.82
C LEU A 335 -1.61 -14.50 8.87
N TYR A 336 -1.83 -15.72 9.36
CA TYR A 336 -0.92 -16.34 10.30
C TYR A 336 0.49 -16.49 9.71
N ASP A 337 0.60 -17.02 8.49
CA ASP A 337 1.87 -17.23 7.80
C ASP A 337 2.60 -15.92 7.53
N ASN A 338 1.89 -14.84 7.22
CA ASN A 338 2.46 -13.48 7.07
C ASN A 338 3.09 -12.98 8.37
N ILE A 339 2.42 -13.17 9.51
CA ILE A 339 2.93 -12.73 10.82
C ILE A 339 4.15 -13.57 11.23
N VAL A 340 4.07 -14.89 11.08
CA VAL A 340 5.19 -15.80 11.36
C VAL A 340 6.38 -15.51 10.46
N THR A 341 6.12 -15.20 9.18
CA THR A 341 7.17 -14.80 8.23
C THR A 341 7.85 -13.51 8.70
N ALA A 342 7.09 -12.49 9.08
CA ALA A 342 7.65 -11.24 9.56
C ALA A 342 8.52 -11.41 10.81
N GLN A 343 8.06 -12.20 11.78
CA GLN A 343 8.84 -12.55 12.97
C GLN A 343 10.07 -13.40 12.61
N GLY A 344 9.88 -14.40 11.72
CA GLY A 344 10.95 -15.29 11.27
C GLY A 344 12.09 -14.53 10.62
N ILE A 345 11.78 -13.56 9.75
CA ILE A 345 12.80 -12.71 9.11
C ILE A 345 13.65 -11.99 10.15
N LEU A 346 13.05 -11.39 11.18
CA LEU A 346 13.82 -10.70 12.21
C LEU A 346 14.64 -11.64 13.09
N ASN A 347 14.08 -12.80 13.42
CA ASN A 347 14.80 -13.83 14.20
C ASN A 347 15.98 -14.41 13.40
N ASP A 348 15.76 -14.70 12.12
CA ASP A 348 16.77 -15.26 11.23
C ASP A 348 17.91 -14.24 10.98
N LEU A 349 17.60 -12.96 10.95
CA LEU A 349 18.61 -11.89 10.86
C LEU A 349 19.43 -11.73 12.19
N LYS A 350 19.01 -12.40 13.27
CA LYS A 350 19.65 -12.28 14.61
C LYS A 350 19.82 -10.83 15.07
N LEU A 351 18.83 -10.01 14.79
CA LEU A 351 18.74 -8.62 15.26
C LEU A 351 18.11 -8.53 16.66
N ASN A 352 17.97 -9.69 17.30
CA ASN A 352 17.47 -9.86 18.66
C ASN A 352 18.53 -9.58 19.71
#